data_920ab6e3b088bd9c82ab004270f06076
#
_entry.id   920ab6e3b088bd9c82ab004270f06076
#
_cell.length_a   1.000
_cell.length_b   1.000
_cell.length_c   1.000
_cell.angle_alpha   90.00
_cell.angle_beta   90.00
_cell.angle_gamma   90.00
#
_symmetry.space_group_name_H-M   'P 1'
#
loop_
_entity.id
_entity.type
_entity.pdbx_description
1 polymer ?
#
loop_
_entity_poly.entity_id
_entity_poly.type
_entity_poly.pdbx_seq_one_letter_code
_entity_poly.pdbx_strand_id
1 'polypeptide(L)'
;MYSEIYFMIPLILLIALTLDIVIGWPEKIYENIGHPVTWIGKVISYFEHSLNKREYSKKSLKLLGVLTFFLTVFPITAVAFLIEQMLLSFYYGFVIQALLIWPFLATKSLYTHVKDVADALDKKDLIASRAALSRIVGRDLKNSDENTICGGAIESLSENTSDGIIAPLFWAFLF
;
A
#
# COMPACT_ATOMS: atom_id res chain seq x y z
N MET A 1 -12.57 -5.55 29.20
CA MET A 1 -12.89 -5.46 27.78
C MET A 1 -11.78 -4.74 26.99
N TYR A 2 -11.41 -3.48 27.28
CA TYR A 2 -10.32 -2.80 26.55
C TYR A 2 -8.94 -3.47 26.73
N SER A 3 -8.60 -4.01 27.91
CA SER A 3 -7.31 -4.68 28.12
C SER A 3 -7.14 -5.96 27.28
N GLU A 4 -8.20 -6.67 26.99
CA GLU A 4 -8.15 -7.88 26.16
C GLU A 4 -7.92 -7.55 24.67
N ILE A 5 -8.37 -6.38 24.21
CA ILE A 5 -8.20 -5.94 22.83
C ILE A 5 -6.72 -5.71 22.52
N TYR A 6 -5.97 -5.07 23.42
CA TYR A 6 -4.53 -4.85 23.24
C TYR A 6 -3.74 -6.17 23.13
N PHE A 7 -4.19 -7.25 23.77
CA PHE A 7 -3.59 -8.58 23.59
C PHE A 7 -3.95 -9.22 22.25
N MET A 8 -5.06 -8.79 21.60
CA MET A 8 -5.50 -9.32 20.31
C MET A 8 -4.81 -8.65 19.13
N ILE A 9 -4.33 -7.40 19.26
CA ILE A 9 -3.70 -6.67 18.16
C ILE A 9 -2.53 -7.45 17.52
N PRO A 10 -1.56 -8.00 18.26
CA PRO A 10 -0.49 -8.80 17.66
C PRO A 10 -1.00 -10.01 16.88
N LEU A 11 -2.07 -10.66 17.37
CA LEU A 11 -2.69 -11.79 16.69
C LEU A 11 -3.37 -11.36 15.39
N ILE A 12 -4.11 -10.24 15.40
CA ILE A 12 -4.73 -9.65 14.20
C ILE A 12 -3.68 -9.36 13.13
N LEU A 13 -2.59 -8.69 13.52
CA LEU A 13 -1.51 -8.36 12.62
C LEU A 13 -0.77 -9.59 12.08
N LEU A 14 -0.57 -10.60 12.94
CA LEU A 14 0.04 -11.86 12.52
C LEU A 14 -0.84 -12.59 11.48
N ILE A 15 -2.15 -12.63 11.70
CA ILE A 15 -3.09 -13.22 10.73
C ILE A 15 -3.06 -12.43 9.42
N ALA A 16 -3.14 -11.09 9.46
CA ALA A 16 -3.11 -10.25 8.26
C ALA A 16 -1.80 -10.44 7.47
N LEU A 17 -0.65 -10.43 8.16
CA LEU A 17 0.65 -10.66 7.55
C LEU A 17 0.77 -12.07 6.94
N THR A 18 0.28 -13.08 7.64
CA THR A 18 0.28 -14.47 7.15
C THR A 18 -0.58 -14.59 5.89
N LEU A 19 -1.75 -13.97 5.86
CA LEU A 19 -2.62 -13.93 4.68
C LEU A 19 -1.91 -13.24 3.50
N ASP A 20 -1.23 -12.12 3.75
CA ASP A 20 -0.46 -11.45 2.69
C ASP A 20 0.69 -12.31 2.17
N ILE A 21 1.50 -12.92 3.03
CA ILE A 21 2.62 -13.77 2.62
C ILE A 21 2.13 -14.99 1.82
N VAL A 22 1.06 -15.64 2.26
CA VAL A 22 0.59 -16.90 1.66
C VAL A 22 -0.27 -16.64 0.43
N ILE A 23 -1.25 -15.75 0.54
CA ILE A 23 -2.24 -15.52 -0.51
C ILE A 23 -1.86 -14.31 -1.37
N GLY A 24 -1.40 -13.20 -0.76
CA GLY A 24 -1.26 -11.89 -1.38
C GLY A 24 -2.63 -11.34 -1.78
N TRP A 25 -2.68 -10.27 -2.60
CA TRP A 25 -3.95 -9.77 -3.11
C TRP A 25 -4.33 -10.55 -4.38
N PRO A 26 -5.42 -11.37 -4.36
CA PRO A 26 -5.75 -12.23 -5.47
C PRO A 26 -6.14 -11.45 -6.72
N GLU A 27 -5.62 -11.84 -7.89
CA GLU A 27 -5.86 -11.16 -9.17
C GLU A 27 -7.35 -11.09 -9.51
N LYS A 28 -8.11 -12.17 -9.27
CA LYS A 28 -9.57 -12.18 -9.46
C LYS A 28 -10.31 -11.13 -8.62
N ILE A 29 -9.84 -10.85 -7.40
CA ILE A 29 -10.40 -9.80 -6.55
C ILE A 29 -10.03 -8.44 -7.13
N TYR A 30 -8.77 -8.27 -7.55
CA TYR A 30 -8.32 -7.04 -8.17
C TYR A 30 -9.11 -6.69 -9.44
N GLU A 31 -9.35 -7.65 -10.32
CA GLU A 31 -10.11 -7.45 -11.56
C GLU A 31 -11.57 -7.05 -11.31
N ASN A 32 -12.21 -7.61 -10.28
CA ASN A 32 -13.63 -7.37 -10.01
C ASN A 32 -13.89 -6.09 -9.22
N ILE A 33 -13.11 -5.84 -8.18
CA ILE A 33 -13.37 -4.73 -7.24
C ILE A 33 -12.19 -3.76 -7.10
N GLY A 34 -11.04 -4.08 -7.69
CA GLY A 34 -9.81 -3.30 -7.56
C GLY A 34 -9.10 -3.55 -6.22
N HIS A 35 -8.32 -2.56 -5.80
CA HIS A 35 -7.58 -2.59 -4.55
C HIS A 35 -7.98 -1.38 -3.69
N PRO A 36 -8.15 -1.51 -2.36
CA PRO A 36 -8.54 -0.39 -1.50
C PRO A 36 -7.65 0.86 -1.68
N VAL A 37 -6.35 0.68 -1.82
CA VAL A 37 -5.41 1.80 -2.08
C VAL A 37 -5.74 2.53 -3.39
N THR A 38 -6.17 1.81 -4.44
CA THR A 38 -6.54 2.46 -5.71
C THR A 38 -7.85 3.25 -5.60
N TRP A 39 -8.75 2.87 -4.69
CA TRP A 39 -9.96 3.67 -4.43
C TRP A 39 -9.60 5.00 -3.78
N ILE A 40 -8.71 4.97 -2.78
CA ILE A 40 -8.17 6.17 -2.14
C ILE A 40 -7.45 7.05 -3.18
N GLY A 41 -6.62 6.44 -4.04
CA GLY A 41 -5.95 7.13 -5.15
C GLY A 41 -6.92 7.82 -6.10
N LYS A 42 -8.07 7.20 -6.42
CA LYS A 42 -9.12 7.83 -7.26
C LYS A 42 -9.73 9.06 -6.58
N VAL A 43 -9.95 9.00 -5.27
CA VAL A 43 -10.45 10.15 -4.49
C VAL A 43 -9.44 11.30 -4.53
N ILE A 44 -8.16 11.02 -4.30
CA ILE A 44 -7.08 12.01 -4.37
C ILE A 44 -7.01 12.62 -5.79
N SER A 45 -7.01 11.78 -6.83
CA SER A 45 -6.99 12.24 -8.23
C SER A 45 -8.21 13.10 -8.57
N TYR A 46 -9.39 12.78 -8.07
CA TYR A 46 -10.58 13.60 -8.26
C TYR A 46 -10.39 15.01 -7.69
N PHE A 47 -9.89 15.12 -6.46
CA PHE A 47 -9.61 16.42 -5.85
C PHE A 47 -8.47 17.16 -6.57
N GLU A 48 -7.42 16.45 -6.98
CA GLU A 48 -6.32 17.04 -7.73
C GLU A 48 -6.81 17.67 -9.03
N HIS A 49 -7.57 16.94 -9.85
CA HIS A 49 -8.12 17.47 -11.10
C HIS A 49 -9.11 18.63 -10.87
N SER A 50 -9.85 18.60 -9.77
CA SER A 50 -10.85 19.63 -9.46
C SER A 50 -10.24 20.90 -8.89
N LEU A 51 -9.21 20.78 -8.05
CA LEU A 51 -8.69 21.87 -7.22
C LEU A 51 -7.29 22.35 -7.63
N ASN A 52 -6.48 21.53 -8.31
CA ASN A 52 -5.12 21.89 -8.73
C ASN A 52 -5.14 22.55 -10.11
N LYS A 53 -5.61 23.80 -10.18
CA LYS A 53 -5.69 24.57 -11.44
C LYS A 53 -4.55 25.57 -11.55
N ARG A 54 -3.95 25.64 -12.75
CA ARG A 54 -2.81 26.54 -13.04
C ARG A 54 -3.11 28.04 -12.81
N GLU A 55 -4.39 28.41 -12.80
CA GLU A 55 -4.86 29.78 -12.61
C GLU A 55 -4.76 30.24 -11.17
N TYR A 56 -4.62 29.33 -10.21
CA TYR A 56 -4.60 29.63 -8.79
C TYR A 56 -3.21 30.08 -8.31
N SER A 57 -3.20 31.00 -7.36
CA SER A 57 -1.97 31.43 -6.70
C SER A 57 -1.32 30.28 -5.92
N LYS A 58 0.01 30.31 -5.74
CA LYS A 58 0.73 29.31 -4.94
C LYS A 58 0.15 29.16 -3.53
N LYS A 59 -0.33 30.27 -2.91
CA LYS A 59 -0.96 30.26 -1.58
C LYS A 59 -2.29 29.51 -1.62
N SER A 60 -3.12 29.79 -2.64
CA SER A 60 -4.40 29.10 -2.81
C SER A 60 -4.21 27.59 -3.06
N LEU A 61 -3.25 27.20 -3.91
CA LEU A 61 -2.94 25.80 -4.17
C LEU A 61 -2.49 25.06 -2.92
N LYS A 62 -1.67 25.70 -2.07
CA LYS A 62 -1.26 25.11 -0.79
C LYS A 62 -2.46 24.90 0.14
N LEU A 63 -3.36 25.88 0.24
CA LEU A 63 -4.57 25.79 1.07
C LEU A 63 -5.51 24.68 0.55
N LEU A 64 -5.71 24.61 -0.76
CA LEU A 64 -6.52 23.56 -1.40
C LEU A 64 -5.91 22.17 -1.21
N GLY A 65 -4.57 22.05 -1.23
CA GLY A 65 -3.87 20.80 -0.90
C GLY A 65 -4.11 20.35 0.54
N VAL A 66 -4.05 21.30 1.50
CA VAL A 66 -4.39 21.01 2.91
C VAL A 66 -5.85 20.58 3.03
N LEU A 67 -6.77 21.27 2.34
CA LEU A 67 -8.17 20.89 2.33
C LEU A 67 -8.38 19.49 1.74
N THR A 68 -7.75 19.18 0.61
CA THR A 68 -7.78 17.84 0.01
C THR A 68 -7.31 16.76 0.97
N PHE A 69 -6.22 17.03 1.70
CA PHE A 69 -5.72 16.12 2.72
C PHE A 69 -6.81 15.81 3.77
N PHE A 70 -7.42 16.82 4.35
CA PHE A 70 -8.46 16.60 5.36
C PHE A 70 -9.72 15.96 4.79
N LEU A 71 -10.15 16.34 3.59
CA LEU A 71 -11.31 15.74 2.92
C LEU A 71 -11.08 14.28 2.52
N THR A 72 -9.83 13.85 2.38
CA THR A 72 -9.48 12.45 2.09
C THR A 72 -9.31 11.65 3.38
N VAL A 73 -8.47 12.14 4.30
CA VAL A 73 -8.07 11.38 5.49
C VAL A 73 -9.21 11.27 6.50
N PHE A 74 -9.90 12.38 6.80
CA PHE A 74 -10.92 12.39 7.85
C PHE A 74 -12.10 11.43 7.61
N PRO A 75 -12.73 11.38 6.42
CA PRO A 75 -13.80 10.42 6.16
C PRO A 75 -13.33 8.97 6.21
N ILE A 76 -12.14 8.67 5.68
CA ILE A 76 -11.57 7.32 5.71
C ILE A 76 -11.34 6.88 7.15
N THR A 77 -10.71 7.73 7.97
CA THR A 77 -10.48 7.45 9.39
C THR A 77 -11.80 7.28 10.16
N ALA A 78 -12.79 8.14 9.90
CA ALA A 78 -14.10 8.03 10.54
C ALA A 78 -14.80 6.71 10.20
N VAL A 79 -14.78 6.29 8.93
CA VAL A 79 -15.36 5.01 8.50
C VAL A 79 -14.59 3.84 9.13
N ALA A 80 -13.26 3.87 9.14
CA ALA A 80 -12.44 2.82 9.77
C ALA A 80 -12.77 2.69 11.26
N PHE A 81 -12.84 3.82 11.98
CA PHE A 81 -13.23 3.86 13.39
C PHE A 81 -14.61 3.26 13.65
N LEU A 82 -15.62 3.62 12.83
CA LEU A 82 -16.98 3.08 12.98
C LEU A 82 -17.01 1.57 12.75
N ILE A 83 -16.28 1.07 11.73
CA ILE A 83 -16.15 -0.35 11.46
C ILE A 83 -15.50 -1.05 12.65
N GLU A 84 -14.42 -0.51 13.18
CA GLU A 84 -13.74 -1.05 14.35
C GLU A 84 -14.69 -1.15 15.54
N GLN A 85 -15.40 -0.05 15.92
CA GLN A 85 -16.35 -0.06 17.02
C GLN A 85 -17.45 -1.13 16.83
N MET A 86 -17.92 -1.32 15.60
CA MET A 86 -18.88 -2.37 15.29
C MET A 86 -18.27 -3.76 15.49
N LEU A 87 -17.05 -3.99 15.00
CA LEU A 87 -16.38 -5.29 15.10
C LEU A 87 -16.02 -5.70 16.53
N LEU A 88 -15.76 -4.74 17.42
CA LEU A 88 -15.52 -4.99 18.85
C LEU A 88 -16.73 -5.64 19.55
N SER A 89 -17.92 -5.55 18.98
CA SER A 89 -19.13 -6.18 19.51
C SER A 89 -19.28 -7.66 19.10
N PHE A 90 -18.46 -8.16 18.18
CA PHE A 90 -18.54 -9.53 17.68
C PHE A 90 -17.37 -10.39 18.19
N TYR A 91 -17.67 -11.61 18.62
CA TYR A 91 -16.67 -12.54 19.12
C TYR A 91 -15.53 -12.83 18.12
N TYR A 92 -15.86 -12.95 16.84
CA TYR A 92 -14.88 -13.15 15.76
C TYR A 92 -14.49 -11.84 15.02
N GLY A 93 -14.78 -10.69 15.60
CA GLY A 93 -14.47 -9.38 14.99
C GLY A 93 -12.99 -9.21 14.65
N PHE A 94 -12.09 -9.81 15.45
CA PHE A 94 -10.65 -9.79 15.20
C PHE A 94 -10.24 -10.45 13.87
N VAL A 95 -10.96 -11.49 13.41
CA VAL A 95 -10.70 -12.13 12.12
C VAL A 95 -11.07 -11.18 10.99
N ILE A 96 -12.21 -10.49 11.11
CA ILE A 96 -12.63 -9.51 10.11
C ILE A 96 -11.67 -8.31 10.07
N GLN A 97 -11.18 -7.85 11.23
CA GLN A 97 -10.14 -6.81 11.30
C GLN A 97 -8.88 -7.25 10.56
N ALA A 98 -8.41 -8.48 10.77
CA ALA A 98 -7.26 -9.00 10.04
C ALA A 98 -7.49 -9.04 8.51
N LEU A 99 -8.70 -9.43 8.07
CA LEU A 99 -9.08 -9.41 6.66
C LEU A 99 -9.15 -7.99 6.07
N LEU A 100 -9.50 -6.99 6.88
CA LEU A 100 -9.53 -5.59 6.46
C LEU A 100 -8.13 -4.96 6.40
N ILE A 101 -7.20 -5.38 7.27
CA ILE A 101 -5.81 -4.91 7.28
C ILE A 101 -4.99 -5.58 6.17
N TRP A 102 -5.23 -6.86 5.89
CA TRP A 102 -4.51 -7.65 4.91
C TRP A 102 -4.24 -6.94 3.57
N PRO A 103 -5.22 -6.32 2.86
CA PRO A 103 -4.97 -5.68 1.57
C PRO A 103 -4.05 -4.46 1.63
N PHE A 104 -3.73 -3.94 2.80
CA PHE A 104 -2.79 -2.82 2.96
C PHE A 104 -1.34 -3.28 3.15
N LEU A 105 -1.09 -4.59 3.18
CA LEU A 105 0.25 -5.18 3.22
C LEU A 105 0.67 -5.61 1.81
N ALA A 106 1.95 -5.48 1.52
CA ALA A 106 2.49 -5.72 0.19
C ALA A 106 3.66 -6.73 0.17
N THR A 107 3.77 -7.61 1.18
CA THR A 107 4.93 -8.50 1.36
C THR A 107 5.09 -9.46 0.18
N LYS A 108 4.01 -10.17 -0.18
CA LYS A 108 4.04 -11.13 -1.31
C LYS A 108 4.27 -10.42 -2.64
N SER A 109 3.58 -9.31 -2.86
CA SER A 109 3.71 -8.53 -4.09
C SER A 109 5.14 -8.02 -4.27
N LEU A 110 5.72 -7.43 -3.22
CA LEU A 110 7.09 -6.93 -3.22
C LEU A 110 8.10 -8.06 -3.49
N TYR A 111 7.97 -9.18 -2.77
CA TYR A 111 8.82 -10.36 -3.00
C TYR A 111 8.74 -10.83 -4.46
N THR A 112 7.55 -10.95 -5.02
CA THR A 112 7.35 -11.43 -6.39
C THR A 112 8.01 -10.50 -7.40
N HIS A 113 7.79 -9.19 -7.28
CA HIS A 113 8.35 -8.22 -8.22
C HIS A 113 9.88 -8.13 -8.15
N VAL A 114 10.45 -8.13 -6.94
CA VAL A 114 11.92 -8.12 -6.78
C VAL A 114 12.53 -9.42 -7.28
N LYS A 115 11.87 -10.56 -7.02
CA LYS A 115 12.29 -11.86 -7.54
C LYS A 115 12.30 -11.89 -9.07
N ASP A 116 11.27 -11.33 -9.73
CA ASP A 116 11.23 -11.24 -11.19
C ASP A 116 12.41 -10.45 -11.76
N VAL A 117 12.85 -9.38 -11.08
CA VAL A 117 14.06 -8.63 -11.47
C VAL A 117 15.30 -9.49 -11.31
N ALA A 118 15.45 -10.17 -10.16
CA ALA A 118 16.60 -11.04 -9.89
C ALA A 118 16.68 -12.20 -10.89
N ASP A 119 15.57 -12.89 -11.14
CA ASP A 119 15.50 -14.01 -12.09
C ASP A 119 15.86 -13.59 -13.53
N ALA A 120 15.52 -12.35 -13.92
CA ALA A 120 15.87 -11.80 -15.24
C ALA A 120 17.36 -11.42 -15.33
N LEU A 121 17.92 -10.85 -14.26
CA LEU A 121 19.36 -10.53 -14.16
C LEU A 121 20.22 -11.81 -14.19
N ASP A 122 19.83 -12.86 -13.47
CA ASP A 122 20.54 -14.14 -13.47
C ASP A 122 20.61 -14.76 -14.88
N LYS A 123 19.57 -14.55 -15.69
CA LYS A 123 19.53 -14.96 -17.10
C LYS A 123 20.29 -14.02 -18.03
N LYS A 124 20.87 -12.93 -17.51
CA LYS A 124 21.52 -11.85 -18.29
C LYS A 124 20.60 -11.23 -19.33
N ASP A 125 19.29 -11.26 -19.11
CA ASP A 125 18.30 -10.64 -19.98
C ASP A 125 18.00 -9.20 -19.49
N LEU A 126 18.76 -8.26 -19.98
CA LEU A 126 18.60 -6.83 -19.62
C LEU A 126 17.26 -6.26 -20.07
N ILE A 127 16.64 -6.77 -21.14
CA ILE A 127 15.35 -6.30 -21.60
C ILE A 127 14.27 -6.71 -20.61
N ALA A 128 14.24 -7.99 -20.24
CA ALA A 128 13.33 -8.51 -19.23
C ALA A 128 13.58 -7.87 -17.85
N SER A 129 14.83 -7.63 -17.47
CA SER A 129 15.19 -6.99 -16.19
C SER A 129 14.67 -5.55 -16.09
N ARG A 130 14.79 -4.76 -17.17
CA ARG A 130 14.22 -3.41 -17.26
C ARG A 130 12.69 -3.44 -17.17
N ALA A 131 12.06 -4.37 -17.90
CA ALA A 131 10.61 -4.54 -17.86
C ALA A 131 10.11 -4.95 -16.48
N ALA A 132 10.81 -5.86 -15.78
CA ALA A 132 10.50 -6.25 -14.42
C ALA A 132 10.64 -5.09 -13.44
N LEU A 133 11.77 -4.36 -13.48
CA LEU A 133 12.01 -3.22 -12.60
C LEU A 133 11.03 -2.06 -12.85
N SER A 134 10.61 -1.82 -14.09
CA SER A 134 9.65 -0.74 -14.42
C SER A 134 8.29 -0.89 -13.75
N ARG A 135 7.95 -2.07 -13.24
CA ARG A 135 6.71 -2.31 -12.48
C ARG A 135 6.76 -1.77 -11.05
N ILE A 136 7.96 -1.52 -10.53
CA ILE A 136 8.17 -1.10 -9.13
C ILE A 136 8.90 0.23 -8.99
N VAL A 137 9.34 0.83 -10.10
CA VAL A 137 9.96 2.17 -10.11
C VAL A 137 9.28 3.07 -11.13
N GLY A 138 9.16 4.36 -10.80
CA GLY A 138 8.50 5.36 -11.67
C GLY A 138 9.42 6.06 -12.67
N ARG A 139 10.67 5.57 -12.87
CA ARG A 139 11.67 6.21 -13.74
C ARG A 139 11.84 5.49 -15.07
N ASP A 140 12.33 6.21 -16.11
CA ASP A 140 12.68 5.60 -17.40
C ASP A 140 13.96 4.75 -17.26
N LEU A 141 13.87 3.50 -17.69
CA LEU A 141 14.93 2.49 -17.58
C LEU A 141 15.55 2.10 -18.92
N LYS A 142 15.20 2.78 -20.04
CA LYS A 142 15.60 2.37 -21.40
C LYS A 142 17.10 2.15 -21.56
N ASN A 143 17.92 2.99 -20.91
CA ASN A 143 19.36 2.94 -21.01
C ASN A 143 20.05 2.42 -19.74
N SER A 144 19.31 1.83 -18.82
CA SER A 144 19.87 1.32 -17.57
C SER A 144 20.71 0.06 -17.82
N ASP A 145 21.92 0.06 -17.28
CA ASP A 145 22.78 -1.13 -17.23
C ASP A 145 22.40 -2.04 -16.05
N GLU A 146 23.07 -3.17 -15.93
CA GLU A 146 22.83 -4.15 -14.87
C GLU A 146 22.99 -3.57 -13.47
N ASN A 147 24.04 -2.75 -13.26
CA ASN A 147 24.28 -2.12 -11.96
C ASN A 147 23.17 -1.12 -11.59
N THR A 148 22.70 -0.34 -12.54
CA THR A 148 21.60 0.61 -12.35
C THR A 148 20.29 -0.12 -12.04
N ILE A 149 20.04 -1.26 -12.70
CA ILE A 149 18.87 -2.10 -12.45
C ILE A 149 18.93 -2.70 -11.05
N CYS A 150 20.08 -3.27 -10.68
CA CYS A 150 20.31 -3.86 -9.37
C CYS A 150 20.14 -2.81 -8.25
N GLY A 151 20.76 -1.63 -8.39
CA GLY A 151 20.61 -0.52 -7.45
C GLY A 151 19.16 -0.05 -7.33
N GLY A 152 18.45 0.07 -8.44
CA GLY A 152 17.03 0.43 -8.45
C GLY A 152 16.12 -0.60 -7.78
N ALA A 153 16.43 -1.88 -7.93
CA ALA A 153 15.69 -2.95 -7.25
C ALA A 153 15.90 -2.92 -5.73
N ILE A 154 17.14 -2.70 -5.27
CA ILE A 154 17.47 -2.58 -3.84
C ILE A 154 16.82 -1.34 -3.22
N GLU A 155 16.87 -0.20 -3.91
CA GLU A 155 16.22 1.05 -3.50
C GLU A 155 14.72 0.83 -3.33
N SER A 156 14.06 0.29 -4.37
CA SER A 156 12.63 0.00 -4.35
C SER A 156 12.25 -1.03 -3.28
N LEU A 157 13.06 -2.08 -3.07
CA LEU A 157 12.87 -3.05 -1.99
C LEU A 157 12.90 -2.38 -0.62
N SER A 158 13.88 -1.51 -0.37
CA SER A 158 14.03 -0.81 0.91
C SER A 158 12.87 0.14 1.18
N GLU A 159 12.49 0.96 0.20
CA GLU A 159 11.39 1.91 0.29
C GLU A 159 10.06 1.20 0.49
N ASN A 160 9.74 0.21 -0.36
CA ASN A 160 8.46 -0.49 -0.27
C ASN A 160 8.38 -1.42 0.97
N THR A 161 9.49 -1.92 1.49
CA THR A 161 9.50 -2.62 2.79
C THR A 161 9.09 -1.67 3.90
N SER A 162 9.65 -0.45 3.93
CA SER A 162 9.26 0.58 4.88
C SER A 162 7.77 0.93 4.75
N ASP A 163 7.34 1.29 3.55
CA ASP A 163 6.05 1.93 3.31
C ASP A 163 4.90 0.95 3.14
N GLY A 164 5.16 -0.21 2.54
CA GLY A 164 4.15 -1.23 2.25
C GLY A 164 4.07 -2.38 3.26
N ILE A 165 4.98 -2.45 4.24
CA ILE A 165 4.99 -3.53 5.24
C ILE A 165 5.13 -2.96 6.65
N ILE A 166 6.25 -2.28 6.93
CA ILE A 166 6.57 -1.85 8.31
C ILE A 166 5.63 -0.73 8.76
N ALA A 167 5.43 0.30 7.96
CA ALA A 167 4.58 1.43 8.33
C ALA A 167 3.11 1.01 8.56
N PRO A 168 2.45 0.24 7.66
CA PRO A 168 1.10 -0.24 7.92
C PRO A 168 0.99 -1.08 9.20
N LEU A 169 1.92 -2.00 9.45
CA LEU A 169 1.93 -2.82 10.66
C LEU A 169 2.16 -1.97 11.92
N PHE A 170 3.10 -1.03 11.86
CA PHE A 170 3.42 -0.14 12.98
C PHE A 170 2.21 0.72 13.37
N TRP A 171 1.59 1.37 12.39
CA TRP A 171 0.42 2.22 12.66
C TRP A 171 -0.79 1.41 13.12
N ALA A 172 -1.05 0.24 12.52
CA ALA A 172 -2.12 -0.64 12.96
C ALA A 172 -1.87 -1.29 14.34
N PHE A 173 -0.61 -1.32 14.81
CA PHE A 173 -0.27 -1.74 16.17
C PHE A 173 -0.53 -0.63 17.20
N LEU A 174 -0.33 0.63 16.82
CA LEU A 174 -0.44 1.77 17.74
C LEU A 174 -1.87 2.30 17.91
N PHE A 175 -2.69 2.15 16.91
CA PHE A 175 -4.05 2.69 16.84
C PHE A 175 -5.08 1.62 16.60
#